data_978911d7aec44ea9c2daa80fe3b92b99
#
_entry.id   978911d7aec44ea9c2daa80fe3b92b99
#
_cell.length_a   1.000
_cell.length_b   1.000
_cell.length_c   1.000
_cell.angle_alpha   90.00
_cell.angle_beta   90.00
_cell.angle_gamma   90.00
#
_symmetry.space_group_name_H-M   'P 1'
#
loop_
_entity.id
_entity.type
_entity.pdbx_description
1 polymer ?
#
loop_
_entity_poly.entity_id
_entity_poly.type
_entity_poly.pdbx_seq_one_letter_code
_entity_poly.pdbx_strand_id
1 'polypeptide(L)'
;MNNRRNVSLQCLQTALKLMPTHFAFRLALSIFMAVLPLLGMSMSRSIYSYVEASSNSPQVLSALVFPLSMYAIYLILTKAYTVYYQRVAVQFGAILTFEKKIKLLLHKKTGEIDMRFYEDPSFYNSLWEAKVASTNIYRVAECLIEFISISVSILVLSSYAASIKPLFFVFIFLTAMPSLSEQVCEGILRSKRQKELAIVAKEERTRWEHITNIESAKERIVFGNYPLLKAKWLHTTNQFQEIEFALDRKLLKLSACFALIRLIAIAGIYVSASWFYYIGNIDYADFITTISVALFLQAQYGELFEVIGYYSEFTTLVKPYFKFMEIKSDFPSEIACDAGTIQLKNVEFSYPTSSENVLQNIDLLIHPGDKIAIVGVNGAGKSTLAKILSGLLHPTAGVASGLQSRYTRVMLQDFQCYALTKDENIALSEIHPKDPSLIRSLSELLDIADIPSGEILGREFGHRDISGGQWQKIAMARLFYHQGSVLILDEPTSAIDPLYEKRLNEIILQQATPDTTLIVISHRLSISKLLNYVYVMDNGRIIEEGRHSDLLQSPNSVYRQLWEAQTSWYK
;
A
#
# COMPACT_ATOMS: atom_id res chain seq x y z
N MET A 1 -19.48 16.24 7.90
CA MET A 1 -20.28 15.01 8.06
C MET A 1 -20.55 14.26 6.75
N ASN A 2 -20.83 14.93 5.64
CA ASN A 2 -21.12 14.25 4.34
C ASN A 2 -19.96 13.38 3.81
N ASN A 3 -18.72 13.81 4.01
CA ASN A 3 -17.54 13.08 3.48
C ASN A 3 -17.26 11.74 4.21
N ARG A 4 -17.64 11.61 5.48
CA ARG A 4 -17.50 10.35 6.24
C ARG A 4 -18.55 9.30 5.84
N ARG A 5 -19.78 9.71 5.54
CA ARG A 5 -20.83 8.80 5.05
C ARG A 5 -20.47 8.15 3.73
N ASN A 6 -19.81 8.91 2.85
CA ASN A 6 -19.40 8.39 1.54
C ASN A 6 -18.31 7.31 1.66
N VAL A 7 -17.30 7.52 2.51
CA VAL A 7 -16.18 6.56 2.70
C VAL A 7 -16.67 5.25 3.32
N SER A 8 -17.55 5.32 4.33
CA SER A 8 -18.11 4.11 4.96
C SER A 8 -18.93 3.26 4.00
N LEU A 9 -19.72 3.93 3.16
CA LEU A 9 -20.50 3.26 2.12
C LEU A 9 -19.58 2.61 1.08
N GLN A 10 -18.53 3.31 0.67
CA GLN A 10 -17.51 2.77 -0.24
C GLN A 10 -16.80 1.55 0.37
N CYS A 11 -16.45 1.57 1.66
CA CYS A 11 -15.87 0.41 2.34
C CYS A 11 -16.82 -0.79 2.32
N LEU A 12 -18.09 -0.58 2.69
CA LEU A 12 -19.09 -1.64 2.72
C LEU A 12 -19.34 -2.19 1.32
N GLN A 13 -19.50 -1.34 0.31
CA GLN A 13 -19.66 -1.76 -1.08
C GLN A 13 -18.46 -2.57 -1.58
N THR A 14 -17.24 -2.14 -1.25
CA THR A 14 -16.01 -2.85 -1.61
C THR A 14 -15.94 -4.22 -0.91
N ALA A 15 -16.27 -4.27 0.38
CA ALA A 15 -16.30 -5.50 1.15
C ALA A 15 -17.33 -6.51 0.59
N LEU A 16 -18.55 -6.06 0.35
CA LEU A 16 -19.60 -6.89 -0.24
C LEU A 16 -19.28 -7.33 -1.68
N LYS A 17 -18.64 -6.49 -2.49
CA LYS A 17 -18.22 -6.85 -3.85
C LYS A 17 -17.15 -7.94 -3.85
N LEU A 18 -16.20 -7.87 -2.91
CA LEU A 18 -15.08 -8.81 -2.87
C LEU A 18 -15.43 -10.15 -2.21
N MET A 19 -16.28 -10.15 -1.17
CA MET A 19 -16.63 -11.35 -0.40
C MET A 19 -18.10 -11.33 0.08
N PRO A 20 -19.10 -11.36 -0.85
CA PRO A 20 -20.52 -11.19 -0.52
C PRO A 20 -21.04 -12.29 0.41
N THR A 21 -20.73 -13.53 0.14
CA THR A 21 -21.20 -14.70 0.93
C THR A 21 -20.64 -14.69 2.36
N HIS A 22 -19.37 -14.30 2.50
CA HIS A 22 -18.73 -14.21 3.81
C HIS A 22 -19.39 -13.14 4.69
N PHE A 23 -19.56 -11.92 4.20
CA PHE A 23 -20.17 -10.85 4.99
C PHE A 23 -21.64 -11.08 5.29
N ALA A 24 -22.42 -11.68 4.36
CA ALA A 24 -23.80 -12.08 4.62
C ALA A 24 -23.91 -13.16 5.70
N PHE A 25 -23.08 -14.21 5.63
CA PHE A 25 -23.01 -15.25 6.65
C PHE A 25 -22.57 -14.69 8.00
N ARG A 26 -21.56 -13.81 8.02
CA ARG A 26 -21.06 -13.15 9.23
C ARG A 26 -22.14 -12.32 9.91
N LEU A 27 -22.90 -11.53 9.14
CA LEU A 27 -24.00 -10.73 9.66
C LEU A 27 -25.11 -11.62 10.25
N ALA A 28 -25.53 -12.65 9.52
CA ALA A 28 -26.57 -13.58 10.00
C ALA A 28 -26.15 -14.28 11.30
N LEU A 29 -24.91 -14.77 11.34
CA LEU A 29 -24.37 -15.43 12.54
C LEU A 29 -24.23 -14.45 13.71
N SER A 30 -23.82 -13.21 13.47
CA SER A 30 -23.72 -12.17 14.50
C SER A 30 -25.06 -11.80 15.11
N ILE A 31 -26.11 -11.67 14.28
CA ILE A 31 -27.49 -11.41 14.75
C ILE A 31 -28.00 -12.61 15.55
N PHE A 32 -27.75 -13.84 15.09
CA PHE A 32 -28.12 -15.03 15.86
C PHE A 32 -27.46 -15.06 17.23
N MET A 33 -26.17 -14.78 17.29
CA MET A 33 -25.40 -14.74 18.55
C MET A 33 -25.81 -13.57 19.46
N ALA A 34 -26.33 -12.46 18.89
CA ALA A 34 -26.83 -11.33 19.64
C ALA A 34 -28.14 -11.63 20.43
N VAL A 35 -28.94 -12.56 19.91
CA VAL A 35 -30.20 -12.98 20.57
C VAL A 35 -29.96 -14.12 21.57
N LEU A 36 -28.92 -14.89 21.40
CA LEU A 36 -28.63 -16.08 22.20
C LEU A 36 -28.53 -15.83 23.72
N PRO A 37 -28.00 -14.70 24.23
CA PRO A 37 -27.99 -14.37 25.65
C PRO A 37 -29.37 -14.31 26.29
N LEU A 38 -30.44 -13.94 25.54
CA LEU A 38 -31.82 -13.96 26.04
C LEU A 38 -32.23 -15.38 26.46
N LEU A 39 -31.91 -16.39 25.65
CA LEU A 39 -32.18 -17.79 26.00
C LEU A 39 -31.40 -18.21 27.26
N GLY A 40 -30.10 -17.83 27.34
CA GLY A 40 -29.31 -18.10 28.54
C GLY A 40 -29.92 -17.49 29.81
N MET A 41 -30.36 -16.23 29.74
CA MET A 41 -30.98 -15.52 30.87
C MET A 41 -32.33 -16.12 31.25
N SER A 42 -33.18 -16.48 30.27
CA SER A 42 -34.48 -17.09 30.53
C SER A 42 -34.36 -18.48 31.15
N MET A 43 -33.38 -19.30 30.68
CA MET A 43 -33.12 -20.61 31.29
C MET A 43 -32.55 -20.48 32.70
N SER A 44 -31.62 -19.55 32.92
CA SER A 44 -31.11 -19.25 34.26
C SER A 44 -32.22 -18.84 35.22
N ARG A 45 -33.15 -17.96 34.79
CA ARG A 45 -34.34 -17.61 35.59
C ARG A 45 -35.18 -18.84 35.96
N SER A 46 -35.47 -19.70 34.98
CA SER A 46 -36.22 -20.93 35.21
C SER A 46 -35.52 -21.85 36.22
N ILE A 47 -34.20 -21.99 36.17
CA ILE A 47 -33.42 -22.77 37.12
C ILE A 47 -33.61 -22.21 38.53
N TYR A 48 -33.47 -20.90 38.72
CA TYR A 48 -33.64 -20.25 40.04
C TYR A 48 -35.06 -20.36 40.57
N SER A 49 -36.10 -20.22 39.74
CA SER A 49 -37.50 -20.37 40.18
C SER A 49 -37.81 -21.80 40.61
N TYR A 50 -37.27 -22.80 39.91
CA TYR A 50 -37.43 -24.20 40.34
C TYR A 50 -36.71 -24.50 41.67
N VAL A 51 -35.52 -23.94 41.86
CA VAL A 51 -34.76 -24.11 43.13
C VAL A 51 -35.51 -23.45 44.29
N GLU A 52 -36.09 -22.28 44.10
CA GLU A 52 -36.88 -21.56 45.10
C GLU A 52 -38.15 -22.32 45.48
N ALA A 53 -38.89 -22.85 44.49
CA ALA A 53 -40.12 -23.57 44.68
C ALA A 53 -39.98 -24.93 45.38
N SER A 54 -38.76 -25.45 45.45
CA SER A 54 -38.55 -26.86 45.73
C SER A 54 -37.62 -27.15 46.89
N SER A 55 -37.91 -26.63 48.06
CA SER A 55 -37.05 -26.94 49.22
C SER A 55 -36.99 -28.41 49.64
N ASN A 56 -37.91 -29.35 49.20
CA ASN A 56 -37.89 -30.74 49.74
C ASN A 56 -38.53 -31.85 48.87
N SER A 57 -38.63 -31.80 47.54
CA SER A 57 -39.25 -32.91 46.80
C SER A 57 -38.34 -33.50 45.68
N PRO A 58 -38.26 -34.85 45.54
CA PRO A 58 -37.44 -35.52 44.51
C PRO A 58 -37.91 -35.29 43.07
N GLN A 59 -39.16 -34.82 42.85
CA GLN A 59 -39.73 -34.49 41.53
C GLN A 59 -39.08 -33.26 40.88
N VAL A 60 -38.41 -32.44 41.64
CA VAL A 60 -37.71 -31.24 41.18
C VAL A 60 -36.47 -31.53 40.40
N LEU A 61 -35.75 -32.62 40.74
CA LEU A 61 -34.54 -33.00 40.02
C LEU A 61 -34.86 -33.28 38.54
N SER A 62 -36.00 -33.92 38.24
CA SER A 62 -36.42 -34.17 36.85
C SER A 62 -36.85 -32.91 36.10
N ALA A 63 -37.43 -31.93 36.79
CA ALA A 63 -37.84 -30.65 36.18
C ALA A 63 -36.64 -29.75 35.87
N LEU A 64 -35.52 -29.85 36.60
CA LEU A 64 -34.29 -29.11 36.39
C LEU A 64 -33.46 -29.62 35.19
N VAL A 65 -33.62 -30.89 34.78
CA VAL A 65 -32.79 -31.46 33.70
C VAL A 65 -32.92 -30.68 32.40
N PHE A 66 -34.15 -30.29 32.03
CA PHE A 66 -34.37 -29.57 30.77
C PHE A 66 -33.70 -28.16 30.75
N PRO A 67 -33.99 -27.24 31.73
CA PRO A 67 -33.34 -25.93 31.71
C PRO A 67 -31.81 -25.98 31.88
N LEU A 68 -31.31 -26.93 32.67
CA LEU A 68 -29.85 -27.13 32.81
C LEU A 68 -29.20 -27.62 31.52
N SER A 69 -29.81 -28.56 30.79
CA SER A 69 -29.31 -29.04 29.51
C SER A 69 -29.32 -27.92 28.45
N MET A 70 -30.37 -27.14 28.39
CA MET A 70 -30.45 -25.99 27.46
C MET A 70 -29.42 -24.90 27.82
N TYR A 71 -29.22 -24.62 29.10
CA TYR A 71 -28.20 -23.67 29.53
C TYR A 71 -26.79 -24.16 29.21
N ALA A 72 -26.52 -25.46 29.35
CA ALA A 72 -25.25 -26.06 28.94
C ALA A 72 -25.03 -25.96 27.43
N ILE A 73 -26.06 -26.20 26.61
CA ILE A 73 -26.01 -25.99 25.14
C ILE A 73 -25.70 -24.52 24.83
N TYR A 74 -26.36 -23.59 25.49
CA TYR A 74 -26.08 -22.15 25.34
C TYR A 74 -24.60 -21.83 25.62
N LEU A 75 -24.04 -22.34 26.72
CA LEU A 75 -22.62 -22.13 27.06
C LEU A 75 -21.68 -22.74 26.01
N ILE A 76 -21.99 -23.94 25.51
CA ILE A 76 -21.20 -24.61 24.48
C ILE A 76 -21.23 -23.79 23.18
N LEU A 77 -22.40 -23.34 22.74
CA LEU A 77 -22.55 -22.55 21.52
C LEU A 77 -21.80 -21.22 21.61
N THR A 78 -21.91 -20.50 22.73
CA THR A 78 -21.20 -19.23 22.93
C THR A 78 -19.69 -19.42 22.96
N LYS A 79 -19.19 -20.47 23.64
CA LYS A 79 -17.76 -20.78 23.68
C LYS A 79 -17.23 -21.28 22.34
N ALA A 80 -17.98 -22.15 21.65
CA ALA A 80 -17.63 -22.62 20.32
C ALA A 80 -17.53 -21.43 19.32
N TYR A 81 -18.48 -20.50 19.38
CA TYR A 81 -18.44 -19.28 18.56
C TYR A 81 -17.20 -18.44 18.88
N THR A 82 -16.93 -18.14 20.17
CA THR A 82 -15.80 -17.30 20.55
C THR A 82 -14.46 -17.92 20.17
N VAL A 83 -14.28 -19.22 20.42
CA VAL A 83 -12.98 -19.89 20.16
C VAL A 83 -12.79 -20.18 18.68
N TYR A 84 -13.79 -20.80 18.05
CA TYR A 84 -13.65 -21.28 16.67
C TYR A 84 -13.80 -20.16 15.65
N TYR A 85 -14.86 -19.36 15.79
CA TYR A 85 -15.20 -18.36 14.78
C TYR A 85 -14.34 -17.09 14.91
N GLN A 86 -14.25 -16.50 16.11
CA GLN A 86 -13.51 -15.25 16.28
C GLN A 86 -11.99 -15.43 16.19
N ARG A 87 -11.43 -16.54 16.72
CA ARG A 87 -9.97 -16.72 16.73
C ARG A 87 -9.41 -17.45 15.53
N VAL A 88 -10.09 -18.44 15.00
CA VAL A 88 -9.52 -19.32 13.96
C VAL A 88 -10.03 -18.99 12.56
N ALA A 89 -11.35 -18.98 12.35
CA ALA A 89 -11.91 -18.88 10.99
C ALA A 89 -11.85 -17.46 10.41
N VAL A 90 -12.14 -16.44 11.24
CA VAL A 90 -12.25 -15.05 10.75
C VAL A 90 -10.89 -14.37 10.69
N GLN A 91 -10.06 -14.50 11.73
CA GLN A 91 -8.79 -13.78 11.78
C GLN A 91 -7.75 -14.27 10.77
N PHE A 92 -7.70 -15.56 10.45
CA PHE A 92 -6.65 -16.10 9.57
C PHE A 92 -7.10 -16.28 8.11
N GLY A 93 -8.29 -16.86 7.88
CA GLY A 93 -8.70 -17.21 6.52
C GLY A 93 -9.30 -16.04 5.74
N ALA A 94 -10.29 -15.37 6.33
CA ALA A 94 -11.07 -14.35 5.63
C ALA A 94 -10.30 -13.05 5.47
N ILE A 95 -9.59 -12.57 6.50
CA ILE A 95 -8.77 -11.35 6.43
C ILE A 95 -7.69 -11.49 5.37
N LEU A 96 -6.92 -12.60 5.39
CA LEU A 96 -5.87 -12.84 4.40
C LEU A 96 -6.41 -12.92 2.98
N THR A 97 -7.57 -13.58 2.80
CA THR A 97 -8.22 -13.67 1.49
C THR A 97 -8.70 -12.30 1.01
N PHE A 98 -9.27 -11.49 1.89
CA PHE A 98 -9.67 -10.12 1.59
C PHE A 98 -8.48 -9.24 1.26
N GLU A 99 -7.42 -9.29 2.07
CA GLU A 99 -6.18 -8.54 1.82
C GLU A 99 -5.55 -8.89 0.48
N LYS A 100 -5.53 -10.18 0.11
CA LYS A 100 -5.05 -10.59 -1.22
C LYS A 100 -5.87 -9.92 -2.32
N LYS A 101 -7.21 -9.98 -2.22
CA LYS A 101 -8.09 -9.39 -3.24
C LYS A 101 -7.97 -7.88 -3.35
N ILE A 102 -7.90 -7.17 -2.21
CA ILE A 102 -7.78 -5.71 -2.20
C ILE A 102 -6.41 -5.24 -2.72
N LYS A 103 -5.33 -5.97 -2.40
CA LYS A 103 -3.99 -5.73 -2.94
C LYS A 103 -3.95 -5.93 -4.46
N LEU A 104 -4.65 -6.93 -4.98
CA LEU A 104 -4.75 -7.12 -6.44
C LEU A 104 -5.45 -5.93 -7.14
N LEU A 105 -6.48 -5.33 -6.52
CA LEU A 105 -7.10 -4.11 -7.06
C LEU A 105 -6.12 -2.93 -7.06
N LEU A 106 -5.32 -2.79 -5.99
CA LEU A 106 -4.31 -1.75 -5.91
C LEU A 106 -3.22 -1.97 -6.98
N HIS A 107 -2.74 -3.21 -7.16
CA HIS A 107 -1.77 -3.54 -8.20
C HIS A 107 -2.31 -3.27 -9.61
N LYS A 108 -3.58 -3.63 -9.87
CA LYS A 108 -4.21 -3.29 -11.15
C LYS A 108 -4.21 -1.78 -11.37
N LYS A 109 -4.59 -1.02 -10.33
CA LYS A 109 -4.61 0.45 -10.40
C LYS A 109 -3.22 1.05 -10.65
N THR A 110 -2.17 0.55 -9.99
CA THR A 110 -0.79 1.03 -10.24
C THR A 110 -0.36 0.77 -11.68
N GLY A 111 -0.76 -0.33 -12.31
CA GLY A 111 -0.48 -0.61 -13.72
C GLY A 111 -1.22 0.30 -14.71
N GLU A 112 -2.26 1.02 -14.27
CA GLU A 112 -3.06 1.94 -15.08
C GLU A 112 -2.66 3.41 -14.91
N ILE A 113 -1.74 3.73 -14.01
CA ILE A 113 -1.34 5.11 -13.69
C ILE A 113 -0.22 5.56 -14.62
N ASP A 114 -0.33 6.79 -15.14
CA ASP A 114 0.66 7.42 -16.01
C ASP A 114 2.02 7.57 -15.31
N MET A 115 3.11 7.38 -16.06
CA MET A 115 4.50 7.46 -15.58
C MET A 115 4.83 8.82 -14.94
N ARG A 116 4.17 9.92 -15.34
CA ARG A 116 4.35 11.25 -14.73
C ARG A 116 4.15 11.26 -13.22
N PHE A 117 3.21 10.43 -12.72
CA PHE A 117 2.97 10.34 -11.27
C PHE A 117 4.14 9.67 -10.54
N TYR A 118 4.81 8.71 -11.19
CA TYR A 118 5.97 8.01 -10.60
C TYR A 118 7.22 8.89 -10.49
N GLU A 119 7.28 10.00 -11.23
CA GLU A 119 8.35 11.00 -11.11
C GLU A 119 8.13 11.98 -9.94
N ASP A 120 6.95 11.94 -9.30
CA ASP A 120 6.64 12.75 -8.11
C ASP A 120 6.89 11.94 -6.82
N PRO A 121 7.83 12.35 -5.96
CA PRO A 121 8.07 11.69 -4.67
C PRO A 121 6.82 11.62 -3.77
N SER A 122 5.87 12.54 -3.93
CA SER A 122 4.60 12.53 -3.17
C SER A 122 3.71 11.35 -3.56
N PHE A 123 3.84 10.85 -4.78
CA PHE A 123 3.11 9.68 -5.27
C PHE A 123 3.48 8.42 -4.51
N TYR A 124 4.77 8.18 -4.25
CA TYR A 124 5.23 7.02 -3.48
C TYR A 124 4.68 7.04 -2.05
N ASN A 125 4.61 8.22 -1.43
CA ASN A 125 3.97 8.37 -0.13
C ASN A 125 2.48 8.01 -0.21
N SER A 126 1.77 8.51 -1.24
CA SER A 126 0.35 8.24 -1.46
C SER A 126 0.08 6.76 -1.73
N LEU A 127 0.92 6.08 -2.51
CA LEU A 127 0.85 4.64 -2.77
C LEU A 127 1.07 3.84 -1.48
N TRP A 128 2.09 4.21 -0.70
CA TRP A 128 2.38 3.54 0.57
C TRP A 128 1.23 3.72 1.57
N GLU A 129 0.71 4.95 1.71
CA GLU A 129 -0.46 5.23 2.54
C GLU A 129 -1.68 4.42 2.07
N ALA A 130 -1.93 4.33 0.77
CA ALA A 130 -3.02 3.52 0.21
C ALA A 130 -2.84 2.03 0.51
N LYS A 131 -1.61 1.51 0.44
CA LYS A 131 -1.28 0.12 0.79
C LYS A 131 -1.59 -0.17 2.27
N VAL A 132 -1.16 0.70 3.18
CA VAL A 132 -1.46 0.57 4.62
C VAL A 132 -2.95 0.74 4.89
N ALA A 133 -3.60 1.70 4.23
CA ALA A 133 -5.04 1.95 4.37
C ALA A 133 -5.89 0.76 3.92
N SER A 134 -5.46 0.03 2.90
CA SER A 134 -6.21 -1.09 2.30
C SER A 134 -6.56 -2.20 3.30
N THR A 135 -5.67 -2.45 4.27
CA THR A 135 -5.86 -3.49 5.30
C THR A 135 -6.98 -3.14 6.29
N ASN A 136 -7.31 -1.85 6.43
CA ASN A 136 -8.35 -1.39 7.37
C ASN A 136 -9.77 -1.41 6.77
N ILE A 137 -9.93 -1.62 5.45
CA ILE A 137 -11.26 -1.65 4.81
C ILE A 137 -12.11 -2.80 5.36
N TYR A 138 -11.50 -3.98 5.56
CA TYR A 138 -12.15 -5.12 6.18
C TYR A 138 -12.63 -4.79 7.59
N ARG A 139 -11.79 -4.12 8.39
CA ARG A 139 -12.09 -3.74 9.78
C ARG A 139 -13.27 -2.76 9.87
N VAL A 140 -13.40 -1.82 8.93
CA VAL A 140 -14.58 -0.93 8.86
C VAL A 140 -15.87 -1.73 8.66
N ALA A 141 -15.86 -2.71 7.76
CA ALA A 141 -17.02 -3.57 7.52
C ALA A 141 -17.36 -4.44 8.76
N GLU A 142 -16.35 -5.00 9.42
CA GLU A 142 -16.53 -5.73 10.69
C GLU A 142 -17.14 -4.85 11.79
N CYS A 143 -16.62 -3.64 12.00
CA CYS A 143 -17.19 -2.71 12.98
C CYS A 143 -18.68 -2.42 12.72
N LEU A 144 -19.13 -2.34 11.47
CA LEU A 144 -20.54 -2.15 11.15
C LEU A 144 -21.39 -3.38 11.53
N ILE A 145 -20.89 -4.59 11.28
CA ILE A 145 -21.58 -5.83 11.66
C ILE A 145 -21.65 -5.97 13.18
N GLU A 146 -20.55 -5.70 13.88
CA GLU A 146 -20.50 -5.73 15.34
C GLU A 146 -21.41 -4.68 15.96
N PHE A 147 -21.45 -3.46 15.42
CA PHE A 147 -22.38 -2.43 15.85
C PHE A 147 -23.84 -2.88 15.75
N ILE A 148 -24.24 -3.49 14.63
CA ILE A 148 -25.60 -4.04 14.45
C ILE A 148 -25.86 -5.14 15.47
N SER A 149 -24.94 -6.10 15.62
CA SER A 149 -25.06 -7.22 16.55
C SER A 149 -25.24 -6.77 17.99
N ILE A 150 -24.36 -5.89 18.46
CA ILE A 150 -24.42 -5.37 19.85
C ILE A 150 -25.69 -4.55 20.06
N SER A 151 -26.08 -3.74 19.09
CA SER A 151 -27.36 -2.96 19.18
C SER A 151 -28.57 -3.87 19.29
N VAL A 152 -28.62 -4.98 18.52
CA VAL A 152 -29.70 -5.98 18.63
C VAL A 152 -29.69 -6.64 20.01
N SER A 153 -28.52 -7.03 20.52
CA SER A 153 -28.37 -7.64 21.86
C SER A 153 -28.87 -6.70 22.97
N ILE A 154 -28.49 -5.42 22.90
CA ILE A 154 -28.93 -4.39 23.84
C ILE A 154 -30.46 -4.23 23.80
N LEU A 155 -31.06 -4.13 22.61
CA LEU A 155 -32.49 -3.99 22.44
C LEU A 155 -33.27 -5.18 23.03
N VAL A 156 -32.83 -6.40 22.71
CA VAL A 156 -33.47 -7.65 23.16
C VAL A 156 -33.39 -7.77 24.68
N LEU A 157 -32.20 -7.58 25.26
CA LEU A 157 -32.02 -7.73 26.71
C LEU A 157 -32.65 -6.58 27.53
N SER A 158 -32.64 -5.36 26.97
CA SER A 158 -33.36 -4.22 27.59
C SER A 158 -34.86 -4.44 27.61
N SER A 159 -35.43 -5.00 26.53
CA SER A 159 -36.86 -5.37 26.48
C SER A 159 -37.19 -6.47 27.49
N TYR A 160 -36.30 -7.44 27.67
CA TYR A 160 -36.44 -8.48 28.67
C TYR A 160 -36.38 -7.92 30.11
N ALA A 161 -35.43 -7.03 30.41
CA ALA A 161 -35.36 -6.35 31.71
C ALA A 161 -36.65 -5.53 32.01
N ALA A 162 -37.16 -4.83 30.99
CA ALA A 162 -38.41 -4.06 31.12
C ALA A 162 -39.62 -4.96 31.39
N SER A 163 -39.66 -6.19 30.92
CA SER A 163 -40.74 -7.15 31.20
C SER A 163 -40.79 -7.62 32.67
N ILE A 164 -39.66 -7.58 33.37
CA ILE A 164 -39.61 -7.86 34.83
C ILE A 164 -40.11 -6.65 35.59
N LYS A 165 -39.48 -5.49 35.43
CA LYS A 165 -39.92 -4.19 35.96
C LYS A 165 -39.45 -3.05 35.05
N PRO A 166 -40.37 -2.16 34.58
CA PRO A 166 -39.96 -1.05 33.69
C PRO A 166 -38.92 -0.11 34.31
N LEU A 167 -38.89 0.02 35.63
CA LEU A 167 -37.93 0.87 36.33
C LEU A 167 -36.48 0.39 36.18
N PHE A 168 -36.23 -0.92 36.05
CA PHE A 168 -34.89 -1.45 35.82
C PHE A 168 -34.32 -1.02 34.48
N PHE A 169 -35.16 -0.85 33.47
CA PHE A 169 -34.72 -0.30 32.18
C PHE A 169 -34.05 1.09 32.35
N VAL A 170 -34.64 1.96 33.17
CA VAL A 170 -34.12 3.32 33.44
C VAL A 170 -32.77 3.24 34.15
N PHE A 171 -32.65 2.41 35.18
CA PHE A 171 -31.38 2.24 35.90
C PHE A 171 -30.27 1.67 35.01
N ILE A 172 -30.60 0.66 34.20
CA ILE A 172 -29.64 0.06 33.27
C ILE A 172 -29.18 1.09 32.23
N PHE A 173 -30.08 1.89 31.68
CA PHE A 173 -29.73 2.96 30.74
C PHE A 173 -28.83 4.02 31.37
N LEU A 174 -29.01 4.37 32.63
CA LEU A 174 -28.13 5.29 33.35
C LEU A 174 -26.72 4.77 33.50
N THR A 175 -26.51 3.44 33.53
CA THR A 175 -25.15 2.85 33.55
C THR A 175 -24.41 2.98 32.24
N ALA A 176 -25.09 3.24 31.11
CA ALA A 176 -24.49 3.48 29.80
C ALA A 176 -23.80 4.85 29.70
N MET A 177 -24.28 5.86 30.45
CA MET A 177 -23.81 7.25 30.36
C MET A 177 -22.33 7.42 30.68
N PRO A 178 -21.77 6.82 31.75
CA PRO A 178 -20.32 6.90 32.03
C PRO A 178 -19.48 6.30 30.90
N SER A 179 -19.87 5.16 30.32
CA SER A 179 -19.17 4.51 29.22
C SER A 179 -19.17 5.37 27.95
N LEU A 180 -20.30 6.01 27.63
CA LEU A 180 -20.39 6.96 26.52
C LEU A 180 -19.46 8.16 26.71
N SER A 181 -19.49 8.75 27.91
CA SER A 181 -18.68 9.92 28.23
C SER A 181 -17.17 9.61 28.17
N GLU A 182 -16.77 8.45 28.67
CA GLU A 182 -15.41 7.95 28.60
C GLU A 182 -14.93 7.85 27.14
N GLN A 183 -15.68 7.20 26.26
CA GLN A 183 -15.30 7.00 24.86
C GLN A 183 -15.23 8.31 24.07
N VAL A 184 -16.14 9.26 24.32
CA VAL A 184 -16.08 10.59 23.70
C VAL A 184 -14.79 11.32 24.11
N CYS A 185 -14.47 11.30 25.40
CA CYS A 185 -13.25 11.93 25.92
C CYS A 185 -11.98 11.25 25.39
N GLU A 186 -11.95 9.91 25.37
CA GLU A 186 -10.86 9.14 24.78
C GLU A 186 -10.68 9.44 23.28
N GLY A 187 -11.77 9.48 22.53
CA GLY A 187 -11.75 9.78 21.10
C GLY A 187 -11.13 11.15 20.78
N ILE A 188 -11.45 12.16 21.59
CA ILE A 188 -10.86 13.49 21.46
C ILE A 188 -9.36 13.45 21.75
N LEU A 189 -8.95 12.80 22.84
CA LEU A 189 -7.55 12.69 23.24
C LEU A 189 -6.71 11.88 22.24
N ARG A 190 -7.23 10.76 21.75
CA ARG A 190 -6.58 9.92 20.72
C ARG A 190 -6.42 10.67 19.40
N SER A 191 -7.42 11.44 18.98
CA SER A 191 -7.33 12.26 17.75
C SER A 191 -6.26 13.35 17.86
N LYS A 192 -6.11 13.97 19.03
CA LYS A 192 -5.06 14.96 19.30
C LYS A 192 -3.69 14.29 19.26
N ARG A 193 -3.53 13.13 19.92
CA ARG A 193 -2.32 12.32 19.93
C ARG A 193 -1.83 11.98 18.52
N GLN A 194 -2.72 11.50 17.66
CA GLN A 194 -2.37 11.12 16.29
C GLN A 194 -1.72 12.26 15.50
N LYS A 195 -2.21 13.49 15.69
CA LYS A 195 -1.64 14.66 15.01
C LYS A 195 -0.25 15.02 15.53
N GLU A 196 -0.05 14.97 16.84
CA GLU A 196 1.23 15.29 17.48
C GLU A 196 2.30 14.22 17.18
N LEU A 197 1.92 12.95 17.24
CA LEU A 197 2.84 11.83 16.99
C LEU A 197 3.21 11.64 15.51
N ALA A 198 2.35 12.00 14.56
CA ALA A 198 2.60 11.73 13.14
C ALA A 198 3.92 12.33 12.63
N ILE A 199 4.27 13.53 13.09
CA ILE A 199 5.51 14.21 12.68
C ILE A 199 6.72 13.52 13.32
N VAL A 200 6.67 13.28 14.63
CA VAL A 200 7.79 12.68 15.39
C VAL A 200 8.01 11.22 14.99
N ALA A 201 6.93 10.48 14.73
CA ALA A 201 7.00 9.10 14.24
C ALA A 201 7.67 8.99 12.86
N LYS A 202 7.38 9.94 11.95
CA LYS A 202 8.04 9.99 10.64
C LYS A 202 9.55 10.26 10.80
N GLU A 203 9.92 11.19 11.67
CA GLU A 203 11.32 11.52 11.92
C GLU A 203 12.08 10.37 12.60
N GLU A 204 11.46 9.71 13.57
CA GLU A 204 12.03 8.54 14.27
C GLU A 204 12.31 7.41 13.27
N ARG A 205 11.33 7.10 12.42
CA ARG A 205 11.47 6.08 11.39
C ARG A 205 12.58 6.40 10.40
N THR A 206 12.66 7.63 9.90
CA THR A 206 13.74 8.03 8.98
C THR A 206 15.11 7.88 9.62
N ARG A 207 15.25 8.26 10.90
CA ARG A 207 16.50 8.09 11.65
C ARG A 207 16.85 6.63 11.90
N TRP A 208 15.84 5.78 12.14
CA TRP A 208 16.02 4.34 12.23
C TRP A 208 16.52 3.73 10.91
N GLU A 209 15.90 4.12 9.79
CA GLU A 209 16.31 3.68 8.45
C GLU A 209 17.76 4.05 8.15
N HIS A 210 18.23 5.23 8.51
CA HIS A 210 19.65 5.61 8.38
C HIS A 210 20.60 4.74 9.19
N ILE A 211 20.14 4.13 10.29
CA ILE A 211 20.97 3.22 11.10
C ILE A 211 20.94 1.79 10.55
N THR A 212 19.83 1.35 9.98
CA THR A 212 19.61 -0.05 9.62
C THR A 212 19.79 -0.36 8.13
N ASN A 213 19.73 0.67 7.27
CA ASN A 213 19.87 0.47 5.82
C ASN A 213 21.28 0.00 5.47
N ILE A 214 21.35 -1.01 4.58
CA ILE A 214 22.59 -1.59 4.08
C ILE A 214 23.41 -0.59 3.25
N GLU A 215 22.75 0.32 2.54
CA GLU A 215 23.40 1.35 1.72
C GLU A 215 24.23 2.30 2.58
N SER A 216 23.70 2.71 3.73
CA SER A 216 24.40 3.57 4.69
C SER A 216 25.45 2.83 5.52
N ALA A 217 25.47 1.48 5.50
CA ALA A 217 26.36 0.68 6.34
C ALA A 217 27.84 0.92 6.03
N LYS A 218 28.18 1.06 4.76
CA LYS A 218 29.56 1.31 4.31
C LYS A 218 30.10 2.62 4.88
N GLU A 219 29.35 3.70 4.74
CA GLU A 219 29.74 5.01 5.26
C GLU A 219 29.77 5.03 6.80
N ARG A 220 28.81 4.36 7.44
CA ARG A 220 28.81 4.22 8.91
C ARG A 220 30.08 3.58 9.45
N ILE A 221 30.57 2.55 8.77
CA ILE A 221 31.79 1.85 9.18
C ILE A 221 33.02 2.72 8.92
N VAL A 222 33.11 3.34 7.73
CA VAL A 222 34.28 4.15 7.32
C VAL A 222 34.40 5.42 8.14
N PHE A 223 33.29 6.14 8.37
CA PHE A 223 33.30 7.41 9.11
C PHE A 223 33.08 7.24 10.63
N GLY A 224 32.77 6.02 11.11
CA GLY A 224 32.53 5.78 12.53
C GLY A 224 31.35 6.59 13.11
N ASN A 225 30.38 7.01 12.28
CA ASN A 225 29.32 7.94 12.66
C ASN A 225 28.14 7.28 13.40
N TYR A 226 28.20 5.98 13.70
CA TYR A 226 27.17 5.24 14.44
C TYR A 226 26.77 5.90 15.77
N PRO A 227 27.72 6.38 16.64
CA PRO A 227 27.36 7.01 17.90
C PRO A 227 26.50 8.27 17.72
N LEU A 228 26.78 9.07 16.69
CA LEU A 228 26.02 10.27 16.35
C LEU A 228 24.60 9.93 15.91
N LEU A 229 24.46 8.97 14.97
CA LEU A 229 23.17 8.54 14.46
C LEU A 229 22.32 7.92 15.57
N LYS A 230 22.92 7.08 16.41
CA LYS A 230 22.27 6.47 17.58
C LYS A 230 21.78 7.53 18.56
N ALA A 231 22.61 8.54 18.88
CA ALA A 231 22.22 9.62 19.80
C ALA A 231 21.03 10.41 19.26
N LYS A 232 21.03 10.76 17.96
CA LYS A 232 19.93 11.46 17.32
C LYS A 232 18.64 10.62 17.30
N TRP A 233 18.73 9.34 17.00
CA TRP A 233 17.59 8.44 17.03
C TRP A 233 17.02 8.29 18.44
N LEU A 234 17.87 8.03 19.45
CA LEU A 234 17.45 7.94 20.86
C LEU A 234 16.74 9.21 21.34
N HIS A 235 17.24 10.39 20.95
CA HIS A 235 16.59 11.66 21.31
C HIS A 235 15.15 11.72 20.75
N THR A 236 14.96 11.36 19.48
CA THR A 236 13.61 11.38 18.86
C THR A 236 12.71 10.30 19.44
N THR A 237 13.25 9.10 19.69
CA THR A 237 12.50 7.99 20.30
C THR A 237 12.05 8.37 21.72
N ASN A 238 12.90 9.03 22.51
CA ASN A 238 12.53 9.50 23.83
C ASN A 238 11.41 10.56 23.76
N GLN A 239 11.49 11.52 22.82
CA GLN A 239 10.42 12.49 22.60
C GLN A 239 9.10 11.81 22.20
N PHE A 240 9.16 10.82 21.31
CA PHE A 240 8.00 10.02 20.91
C PHE A 240 7.36 9.33 22.14
N GLN A 241 8.18 8.66 22.96
CA GLN A 241 7.73 7.96 24.16
C GLN A 241 7.17 8.92 25.22
N GLU A 242 7.77 10.09 25.42
CA GLU A 242 7.26 11.11 26.37
C GLU A 242 5.84 11.57 25.98
N ILE A 243 5.60 11.82 24.69
CA ILE A 243 4.27 12.20 24.20
C ILE A 243 3.28 11.06 24.42
N GLU A 244 3.66 9.82 24.11
CA GLU A 244 2.82 8.64 24.34
C GLU A 244 2.47 8.47 25.81
N PHE A 245 3.47 8.41 26.69
CA PHE A 245 3.26 8.21 28.13
C PHE A 245 2.48 9.34 28.80
N ALA A 246 2.68 10.60 28.35
CA ALA A 246 1.92 11.71 28.89
C ALA A 246 0.43 11.62 28.62
N LEU A 247 0.07 11.12 27.43
CA LEU A 247 -1.33 10.92 27.04
C LEU A 247 -1.92 9.66 27.68
N ASP A 248 -1.18 8.56 27.73
CA ASP A 248 -1.63 7.33 28.37
C ASP A 248 -1.90 7.54 29.88
N ARG A 249 -1.08 8.32 30.56
CA ARG A 249 -1.33 8.73 31.96
C ARG A 249 -2.61 9.54 32.12
N LYS A 250 -2.95 10.42 31.17
CA LYS A 250 -4.21 11.17 31.18
C LYS A 250 -5.41 10.26 30.94
N LEU A 251 -5.30 9.35 29.95
CA LEU A 251 -6.31 8.36 29.65
C LEU A 251 -6.57 7.45 30.85
N LEU A 252 -5.51 6.92 31.48
CA LEU A 252 -5.63 6.04 32.65
C LEU A 252 -6.38 6.74 33.80
N LYS A 253 -6.05 8.00 34.11
CA LYS A 253 -6.77 8.77 35.14
C LYS A 253 -8.24 8.97 34.80
N LEU A 254 -8.53 9.26 33.54
CA LEU A 254 -9.89 9.45 33.05
C LEU A 254 -10.70 8.15 33.15
N SER A 255 -10.16 7.04 32.65
CA SER A 255 -10.78 5.72 32.74
C SER A 255 -11.00 5.28 34.19
N ALA A 256 -10.07 5.55 35.10
CA ALA A 256 -10.24 5.26 36.51
C ALA A 256 -11.43 6.04 37.14
N CYS A 257 -11.57 7.34 36.78
CA CYS A 257 -12.71 8.14 37.23
C CYS A 257 -14.06 7.57 36.73
N PHE A 258 -14.15 7.23 35.43
CA PHE A 258 -15.37 6.64 34.87
C PHE A 258 -15.64 5.25 35.40
N ALA A 259 -14.61 4.43 35.68
CA ALA A 259 -14.78 3.14 36.34
C ALA A 259 -15.41 3.25 37.73
N LEU A 260 -15.01 4.25 38.52
CA LEU A 260 -15.64 4.52 39.82
C LEU A 260 -17.10 4.91 39.67
N ILE A 261 -17.44 5.77 38.69
CA ILE A 261 -18.83 6.15 38.43
C ILE A 261 -19.65 4.90 38.02
N ARG A 262 -19.11 4.03 37.17
CA ARG A 262 -19.76 2.76 36.80
C ARG A 262 -20.00 1.86 38.01
N LEU A 263 -19.01 1.72 38.89
CA LEU A 263 -19.18 0.93 40.11
C LEU A 263 -20.30 1.45 41.01
N ILE A 264 -20.42 2.79 41.18
CA ILE A 264 -21.50 3.40 41.94
C ILE A 264 -22.88 3.13 41.27
N ALA A 265 -22.96 3.24 39.93
CA ALA A 265 -24.16 2.95 39.19
C ALA A 265 -24.60 1.47 39.33
N ILE A 266 -23.65 0.52 39.27
CA ILE A 266 -23.93 -0.91 39.52
C ILE A 266 -24.38 -1.13 40.95
N ALA A 267 -23.71 -0.57 41.93
CA ALA A 267 -24.12 -0.67 43.33
C ALA A 267 -25.58 -0.16 43.52
N GLY A 268 -25.95 0.91 42.84
CA GLY A 268 -27.32 1.40 42.81
C GLY A 268 -28.33 0.37 42.26
N ILE A 269 -27.98 -0.39 41.22
CA ILE A 269 -28.82 -1.48 40.70
C ILE A 269 -28.96 -2.59 41.75
N TYR A 270 -27.88 -3.00 42.38
CA TYR A 270 -27.93 -4.03 43.43
C TYR A 270 -28.82 -3.59 44.60
N VAL A 271 -28.65 -2.38 45.09
CA VAL A 271 -29.47 -1.83 46.19
C VAL A 271 -30.94 -1.75 45.80
N SER A 272 -31.26 -1.25 44.61
CA SER A 272 -32.65 -1.15 44.14
C SER A 272 -33.29 -2.52 43.95
N ALA A 273 -32.60 -3.47 43.35
CA ALA A 273 -33.09 -4.84 43.17
C ALA A 273 -33.29 -5.55 44.53
N SER A 274 -32.35 -5.39 45.47
CA SER A 274 -32.51 -5.92 46.86
C SER A 274 -33.70 -5.30 47.58
N TRP A 275 -33.94 -4.01 47.41
CA TRP A 275 -35.08 -3.34 47.98
C TRP A 275 -36.40 -3.88 47.43
N PHE A 276 -36.51 -4.05 46.08
CA PHE A 276 -37.73 -4.62 45.47
C PHE A 276 -37.97 -6.06 45.88
N TYR A 277 -36.93 -6.84 46.08
CA TYR A 277 -37.02 -8.19 46.60
C TYR A 277 -37.51 -8.19 48.08
N TYR A 278 -36.92 -7.31 48.92
CA TYR A 278 -37.28 -7.21 50.35
C TYR A 278 -38.76 -6.85 50.56
N ILE A 279 -39.33 -5.96 49.72
CA ILE A 279 -40.75 -5.57 49.81
C ILE A 279 -41.69 -6.56 49.09
N GLY A 280 -41.19 -7.67 48.59
CA GLY A 280 -41.97 -8.75 47.95
C GLY A 280 -42.50 -8.36 46.55
N ASN A 281 -41.93 -7.37 45.89
CA ASN A 281 -42.34 -6.92 44.55
C ASN A 281 -41.74 -7.72 43.40
N ILE A 282 -40.71 -8.51 43.66
CA ILE A 282 -40.03 -9.43 42.72
C ILE A 282 -39.62 -10.70 43.45
N ASP A 283 -39.62 -11.81 42.72
CA ASP A 283 -39.15 -13.13 43.24
C ASP A 283 -37.62 -13.20 43.27
N TYR A 284 -37.09 -14.19 43.97
CA TYR A 284 -35.61 -14.42 44.01
C TYR A 284 -35.04 -14.66 42.64
N ALA A 285 -35.73 -15.41 41.78
CA ALA A 285 -35.32 -15.64 40.39
C ALA A 285 -35.25 -14.34 39.59
N ASP A 286 -36.22 -13.41 39.76
CA ASP A 286 -36.22 -12.10 39.12
C ASP A 286 -35.11 -11.18 39.64
N PHE A 287 -34.82 -11.26 40.95
CA PHE A 287 -33.72 -10.52 41.56
C PHE A 287 -32.37 -10.90 40.94
N ILE A 288 -32.03 -12.19 40.92
CA ILE A 288 -30.75 -12.68 40.34
C ILE A 288 -30.69 -12.39 38.84
N THR A 289 -31.79 -12.58 38.11
CA THR A 289 -31.86 -12.35 36.67
C THR A 289 -31.64 -10.87 36.34
N THR A 290 -32.25 -9.95 37.09
CA THR A 290 -32.08 -8.50 36.90
C THR A 290 -30.63 -8.08 37.05
N ILE A 291 -29.94 -8.59 38.08
CA ILE A 291 -28.51 -8.33 38.29
C ILE A 291 -27.68 -8.86 37.11
N SER A 292 -27.96 -10.10 36.69
CA SER A 292 -27.22 -10.74 35.59
C SER A 292 -27.40 -9.98 34.27
N VAL A 293 -28.62 -9.56 33.95
CA VAL A 293 -28.94 -8.74 32.76
C VAL A 293 -28.25 -7.38 32.84
N ALA A 294 -28.25 -6.74 34.00
CA ALA A 294 -27.63 -5.44 34.19
C ALA A 294 -26.09 -5.48 33.95
N LEU A 295 -25.41 -6.50 34.50
CA LEU A 295 -23.99 -6.69 34.31
C LEU A 295 -23.65 -6.99 32.85
N PHE A 296 -24.47 -7.82 32.19
CA PHE A 296 -24.26 -8.14 30.78
C PHE A 296 -24.47 -6.91 29.88
N LEU A 297 -25.56 -6.15 30.10
CA LEU A 297 -25.84 -4.93 29.33
C LEU A 297 -24.75 -3.87 29.52
N GLN A 298 -24.20 -3.76 30.73
CA GLN A 298 -23.09 -2.85 30.98
C GLN A 298 -21.86 -3.23 30.14
N ALA A 299 -21.50 -4.53 30.04
CA ALA A 299 -20.43 -4.97 29.17
C ALA A 299 -20.72 -4.65 27.71
N GLN A 300 -21.96 -4.88 27.26
CA GLN A 300 -22.39 -4.57 25.88
C GLN A 300 -22.34 -3.07 25.56
N TYR A 301 -22.68 -2.19 26.51
CA TYR A 301 -22.50 -0.75 26.31
C TYR A 301 -21.03 -0.37 26.15
N GLY A 302 -20.13 -0.99 26.94
CA GLY A 302 -18.69 -0.80 26.79
C GLY A 302 -18.20 -1.19 25.39
N GLU A 303 -18.56 -2.39 24.94
CA GLU A 303 -18.23 -2.90 23.60
C GLU A 303 -18.82 -2.02 22.48
N LEU A 304 -20.07 -1.56 22.60
CA LEU A 304 -20.72 -0.70 21.60
C LEU A 304 -19.93 0.59 21.38
N PHE A 305 -19.55 1.24 22.47
CA PHE A 305 -18.82 2.50 22.37
C PHE A 305 -17.38 2.30 21.88
N GLU A 306 -16.74 1.19 22.24
CA GLU A 306 -15.44 0.80 21.72
C GLU A 306 -15.49 0.58 20.19
N VAL A 307 -16.50 -0.13 19.69
CA VAL A 307 -16.72 -0.32 18.25
C VAL A 307 -16.96 1.01 17.53
N ILE A 308 -17.69 1.95 18.13
CA ILE A 308 -17.88 3.30 17.57
C ILE A 308 -16.51 4.04 17.50
N GLY A 309 -15.67 3.89 18.52
CA GLY A 309 -14.33 4.44 18.55
C GLY A 309 -13.45 3.89 17.41
N TYR A 310 -13.36 2.59 17.28
CA TYR A 310 -12.63 1.92 16.20
C TYR A 310 -13.17 2.25 14.81
N TYR A 311 -14.48 2.30 14.65
CA TYR A 311 -15.10 2.71 13.40
C TYR A 311 -14.67 4.13 12.98
N SER A 312 -14.65 5.09 13.92
CA SER A 312 -14.17 6.44 13.66
C SER A 312 -12.69 6.51 13.27
N GLU A 313 -11.87 5.70 13.92
CA GLU A 313 -10.45 5.57 13.63
C GLU A 313 -10.22 4.95 12.24
N PHE A 314 -10.76 3.76 12.00
CA PHE A 314 -10.56 3.03 10.74
C PHE A 314 -11.12 3.78 9.52
N THR A 315 -12.28 4.46 9.65
CA THR A 315 -12.81 5.30 8.56
C THR A 315 -11.92 6.48 8.21
N THR A 316 -11.08 6.92 9.13
CA THR A 316 -10.06 7.94 8.85
C THR A 316 -8.84 7.32 8.17
N LEU A 317 -8.40 6.14 8.61
CA LEU A 317 -7.24 5.43 8.07
C LEU A 317 -7.46 4.90 6.65
N VAL A 318 -8.70 4.63 6.21
CA VAL A 318 -8.98 4.11 4.86
C VAL A 318 -9.06 5.18 3.78
N LYS A 319 -9.17 6.45 4.13
CA LYS A 319 -9.29 7.56 3.16
C LYS A 319 -8.19 7.61 2.11
N PRO A 320 -6.90 7.42 2.44
CA PRO A 320 -5.83 7.43 1.45
C PRO A 320 -6.03 6.38 0.35
N TYR A 321 -6.57 5.21 0.68
CA TYR A 321 -6.86 4.18 -0.31
C TYR A 321 -7.85 4.67 -1.38
N PHE A 322 -9.00 5.22 -0.96
CA PHE A 322 -10.00 5.72 -1.90
C PHE A 322 -9.50 6.91 -2.71
N LYS A 323 -8.77 7.84 -2.07
CA LYS A 323 -8.12 8.95 -2.76
C LYS A 323 -7.16 8.47 -3.86
N PHE A 324 -6.37 7.44 -3.56
CA PHE A 324 -5.46 6.85 -4.53
C PHE A 324 -6.22 6.16 -5.69
N MET A 325 -7.30 5.45 -5.40
CA MET A 325 -8.12 4.80 -6.43
C MET A 325 -8.85 5.79 -7.35
N GLU A 326 -9.07 7.03 -6.91
CA GLU A 326 -9.68 8.11 -7.69
C GLU A 326 -8.70 8.81 -8.65
N ILE A 327 -7.39 8.55 -8.57
CA ILE A 327 -6.41 9.09 -9.50
C ILE A 327 -6.81 8.65 -10.92
N LYS A 328 -7.13 9.62 -11.77
CA LYS A 328 -7.43 9.33 -13.17
C LYS A 328 -6.15 9.01 -13.92
N SER A 329 -6.16 7.95 -14.68
CA SER A 329 -5.15 7.65 -15.68
C SER A 329 -5.61 8.28 -17.00
N ASP A 330 -5.16 9.50 -17.26
CA ASP A 330 -5.34 10.11 -18.57
C ASP A 330 -4.21 9.59 -19.49
N PHE A 331 -4.30 8.32 -19.92
CA PHE A 331 -3.55 7.93 -21.10
C PHE A 331 -4.20 8.65 -22.28
N PRO A 332 -3.48 9.55 -22.96
CA PRO A 332 -3.98 10.09 -24.22
C PRO A 332 -4.29 8.90 -25.13
N SER A 333 -5.51 8.83 -25.64
CA SER A 333 -5.85 7.89 -26.70
C SER A 333 -4.78 8.01 -27.79
N GLU A 334 -4.26 6.84 -28.24
CA GLU A 334 -3.26 6.73 -29.31
C GLU A 334 -3.53 7.79 -30.38
N ILE A 335 -2.60 8.76 -30.50
CA ILE A 335 -2.64 9.70 -31.63
C ILE A 335 -2.31 8.83 -32.83
N ALA A 336 -3.33 8.53 -33.65
CA ALA A 336 -3.18 7.79 -34.88
C ALA A 336 -2.19 8.55 -35.77
N CYS A 337 -1.02 7.97 -36.01
CA CYS A 337 -0.02 8.50 -36.92
C CYS A 337 0.32 7.50 -37.98
N ASP A 338 0.59 7.97 -39.18
CA ASP A 338 1.17 7.21 -40.27
C ASP A 338 2.39 6.41 -39.81
N ALA A 339 2.45 5.18 -40.25
CA ALA A 339 3.40 4.21 -39.79
C ALA A 339 4.85 4.70 -39.90
N GLY A 340 5.46 5.03 -38.75
CA GLY A 340 6.89 4.95 -38.59
C GLY A 340 7.69 6.23 -38.43
N THR A 341 7.19 7.42 -38.79
CA THR A 341 7.95 8.69 -38.63
C THR A 341 7.69 9.29 -37.25
N ILE A 342 8.75 9.50 -36.46
CA ILE A 342 8.68 10.18 -35.16
C ILE A 342 8.89 11.67 -35.39
N GLN A 343 7.94 12.51 -34.95
CA GLN A 343 8.03 13.95 -35.08
C GLN A 343 7.70 14.65 -33.77
N LEU A 344 8.61 15.48 -33.30
CA LEU A 344 8.42 16.45 -32.24
C LEU A 344 8.39 17.85 -32.83
N LYS A 345 7.39 18.67 -32.46
CA LYS A 345 7.25 20.06 -32.86
C LYS A 345 7.05 20.94 -31.65
N ASN A 346 7.98 21.89 -31.44
CA ASN A 346 7.96 22.85 -30.33
C ASN A 346 7.68 22.14 -28.97
N VAL A 347 8.29 20.97 -28.74
CA VAL A 347 8.02 20.19 -27.54
C VAL A 347 8.69 20.80 -26.32
N GLU A 348 7.88 21.03 -25.29
CA GLU A 348 8.35 21.44 -23.96
C GLU A 348 7.96 20.40 -22.91
N PHE A 349 8.80 20.27 -21.88
CA PHE A 349 8.51 19.38 -20.76
C PHE A 349 9.06 19.92 -19.45
N SER A 350 8.22 19.87 -18.41
CA SER A 350 8.60 20.11 -17.02
C SER A 350 8.12 18.95 -16.13
N TYR A 351 8.92 18.56 -15.14
CA TYR A 351 8.50 17.62 -14.11
C TYR A 351 7.50 18.27 -13.15
N PRO A 352 6.56 17.49 -12.56
CA PRO A 352 5.54 18.05 -11.65
C PRO A 352 6.11 18.81 -10.45
N THR A 353 7.34 18.49 -10.04
CA THR A 353 8.04 19.10 -8.90
C THR A 353 8.91 20.29 -9.27
N SER A 354 9.07 20.58 -10.56
CA SER A 354 9.92 21.67 -11.07
C SER A 354 9.07 22.76 -11.73
N SER A 355 9.41 24.00 -11.45
CA SER A 355 8.85 25.17 -12.16
C SER A 355 9.57 25.48 -13.48
N GLU A 356 10.71 24.83 -13.72
CA GLU A 356 11.52 25.07 -14.92
C GLU A 356 11.30 23.97 -15.96
N ASN A 357 11.27 24.36 -17.23
CA ASN A 357 11.20 23.42 -18.34
C ASN A 357 12.55 22.74 -18.53
N VAL A 358 12.55 21.40 -18.42
CA VAL A 358 13.72 20.57 -18.69
C VAL A 358 13.96 20.43 -20.20
N LEU A 359 12.90 20.44 -21.00
CA LEU A 359 12.99 20.51 -22.46
C LEU A 359 12.28 21.77 -22.94
N GLN A 360 12.89 22.47 -23.90
CA GLN A 360 12.43 23.78 -24.40
C GLN A 360 12.52 23.81 -25.93
N ASN A 361 11.36 23.96 -26.58
CA ASN A 361 11.26 24.09 -28.04
C ASN A 361 12.05 23.00 -28.79
N ILE A 362 11.81 21.74 -28.46
CA ILE A 362 12.44 20.63 -29.16
C ILE A 362 11.71 20.37 -30.47
N ASP A 363 12.42 20.55 -31.58
CA ASP A 363 12.02 20.12 -32.92
C ASP A 363 12.91 18.94 -33.34
N LEU A 364 12.30 17.82 -33.71
CA LEU A 364 13.00 16.58 -34.05
C LEU A 364 12.19 15.79 -35.07
N LEU A 365 12.85 15.32 -36.11
CA LEU A 365 12.24 14.47 -37.14
C LEU A 365 13.12 13.25 -37.38
N ILE A 366 12.53 12.06 -37.18
CA ILE A 366 13.23 10.77 -37.33
C ILE A 366 12.40 9.90 -38.28
N HIS A 367 13.03 9.46 -39.37
CA HIS A 367 12.40 8.55 -40.33
C HIS A 367 12.63 7.08 -39.95
N PRO A 368 11.75 6.18 -40.40
CA PRO A 368 11.97 4.74 -40.25
C PRO A 368 13.32 4.30 -40.78
N GLY A 369 14.06 3.50 -39.97
CA GLY A 369 15.39 3.03 -40.35
C GLY A 369 16.54 4.00 -40.03
N ASP A 370 16.25 5.22 -39.58
CA ASP A 370 17.29 6.17 -39.17
C ASP A 370 18.08 5.63 -37.97
N LYS A 371 19.39 5.91 -38.01
CA LYS A 371 20.31 5.55 -36.93
C LYS A 371 20.97 6.83 -36.41
N ILE A 372 20.48 7.32 -35.26
CA ILE A 372 20.84 8.65 -34.76
C ILE A 372 21.48 8.59 -33.38
N ALA A 373 22.36 9.56 -33.13
CA ALA A 373 22.92 9.82 -31.81
C ALA A 373 22.32 11.11 -31.23
N ILE A 374 21.97 11.10 -29.94
CA ILE A 374 21.66 12.29 -29.18
C ILE A 374 22.77 12.48 -28.14
N VAL A 375 23.55 13.53 -28.28
CA VAL A 375 24.72 13.80 -27.45
C VAL A 375 24.62 15.13 -26.72
N GLY A 376 25.44 15.34 -25.69
CA GLY A 376 25.46 16.61 -24.95
C GLY A 376 25.97 16.42 -23.52
N VAL A 377 26.17 17.52 -22.82
CA VAL A 377 26.64 17.51 -21.42
C VAL A 377 25.62 16.89 -20.45
N ASN A 378 26.08 16.52 -19.25
CA ASN A 378 25.19 16.04 -18.22
C ASN A 378 24.19 17.14 -17.82
N GLY A 379 22.92 16.74 -17.62
CA GLY A 379 21.85 17.70 -17.33
C GLY A 379 21.22 18.40 -18.55
N ALA A 380 21.67 18.13 -19.78
CA ALA A 380 21.12 18.72 -20.99
C ALA A 380 19.69 18.25 -21.35
N GLY A 381 19.05 17.36 -20.59
CA GLY A 381 17.69 16.88 -20.85
C GLY A 381 17.61 15.60 -21.70
N LYS A 382 18.73 14.94 -22.03
CA LYS A 382 18.78 13.78 -22.91
C LYS A 382 17.92 12.61 -22.47
N SER A 383 18.01 12.19 -21.21
CA SER A 383 17.22 11.07 -20.66
C SER A 383 15.72 11.42 -20.57
N THR A 384 15.38 12.69 -20.37
CA THR A 384 13.99 13.15 -20.44
C THR A 384 13.46 13.03 -21.86
N LEU A 385 14.27 13.40 -22.86
CA LEU A 385 13.92 13.24 -24.27
C LEU A 385 13.77 11.76 -24.63
N ALA A 386 14.63 10.85 -24.11
CA ALA A 386 14.48 9.40 -24.25
C ALA A 386 13.13 8.90 -23.74
N LYS A 387 12.71 9.34 -22.54
CA LYS A 387 11.41 8.99 -21.95
C LYS A 387 10.23 9.49 -22.79
N ILE A 388 10.35 10.66 -23.42
CA ILE A 388 9.31 11.15 -24.35
C ILE A 388 9.30 10.33 -25.64
N LEU A 389 10.46 10.11 -26.26
CA LEU A 389 10.57 9.32 -27.49
C LEU A 389 10.11 7.86 -27.32
N SER A 390 10.24 7.31 -26.11
CA SER A 390 9.71 5.98 -25.78
C SER A 390 8.20 5.96 -25.45
N GLY A 391 7.55 7.12 -25.37
CA GLY A 391 6.15 7.23 -24.98
C GLY A 391 5.89 7.05 -23.48
N LEU A 392 6.92 7.04 -22.63
CA LEU A 392 6.79 6.97 -21.18
C LEU A 392 6.33 8.29 -20.57
N LEU A 393 6.76 9.42 -21.16
CA LEU A 393 6.36 10.74 -20.75
C LEU A 393 5.67 11.48 -21.91
N HIS A 394 4.69 12.31 -21.56
CA HIS A 394 4.00 13.15 -22.54
C HIS A 394 4.47 14.61 -22.40
N PRO A 395 4.64 15.34 -23.53
CA PRO A 395 4.99 16.76 -23.49
C PRO A 395 4.01 17.58 -22.66
N THR A 396 4.51 18.62 -21.99
CA THR A 396 3.66 19.62 -21.32
C THR A 396 3.12 20.65 -22.30
N ALA A 397 3.84 20.91 -23.40
CA ALA A 397 3.42 21.74 -24.54
C ALA A 397 4.06 21.23 -25.82
N GLY A 398 3.54 21.68 -26.98
CA GLY A 398 3.96 21.21 -28.30
C GLY A 398 3.25 19.92 -28.73
N VAL A 399 3.73 19.30 -29.79
CA VAL A 399 3.13 18.10 -30.39
C VAL A 399 4.21 17.04 -30.57
N ALA A 400 3.95 15.85 -30.04
CA ALA A 400 4.75 14.65 -30.28
C ALA A 400 3.88 13.62 -31.02
N SER A 401 4.36 13.14 -32.15
CA SER A 401 3.64 12.20 -33.02
C SER A 401 4.55 11.04 -33.47
N GLY A 402 3.96 9.90 -33.85
CA GLY A 402 4.70 8.72 -34.25
C GLY A 402 5.24 7.89 -33.08
N LEU A 403 4.95 8.28 -31.84
CA LEU A 403 5.37 7.57 -30.64
C LEU A 403 4.41 6.40 -30.38
N GLN A 404 4.84 5.19 -30.72
CA GLN A 404 4.07 3.97 -30.45
C GLN A 404 4.83 3.10 -29.46
N SER A 405 4.47 3.14 -28.18
CA SER A 405 5.09 2.33 -27.11
C SER A 405 5.06 0.83 -27.43
N ARG A 406 4.09 0.38 -28.21
CA ARG A 406 3.95 -1.02 -28.63
C ARG A 406 5.10 -1.52 -29.50
N TYR A 407 5.71 -0.66 -30.32
CA TYR A 407 6.81 -1.01 -31.23
C TYR A 407 8.16 -0.43 -30.79
N THR A 408 8.16 0.37 -29.74
CA THR A 408 9.38 0.97 -29.18
C THR A 408 9.92 0.08 -28.06
N ARG A 409 11.20 -0.16 -28.08
CA ARG A 409 11.94 -0.81 -26.98
C ARG A 409 12.99 0.16 -26.47
N VAL A 410 13.06 0.28 -25.14
CA VAL A 410 13.96 1.23 -24.50
C VAL A 410 14.79 0.56 -23.42
N MET A 411 16.07 0.86 -23.41
CA MET A 411 16.97 0.63 -22.29
C MET A 411 17.29 1.99 -21.68
N LEU A 412 16.73 2.26 -20.49
CA LEU A 412 16.98 3.48 -19.74
C LEU A 412 18.30 3.35 -18.96
N GLN A 413 18.88 4.49 -18.58
CA GLN A 413 20.09 4.54 -17.76
C GLN A 413 19.91 3.86 -16.40
N ASP A 414 18.72 4.01 -15.79
CA ASP A 414 18.29 3.46 -14.51
C ASP A 414 17.46 2.17 -14.68
N PHE A 415 17.92 1.25 -15.51
CA PHE A 415 17.23 -0.01 -15.75
C PHE A 415 17.08 -0.84 -14.46
N GLN A 416 15.92 -1.50 -14.32
CA GLN A 416 15.60 -2.26 -13.12
C GLN A 416 16.27 -3.65 -13.12
N CYS A 417 16.92 -3.96 -12.00
CA CYS A 417 17.46 -5.28 -11.68
C CYS A 417 16.40 -6.08 -10.92
N TYR A 418 15.76 -7.05 -11.59
CA TYR A 418 14.71 -7.85 -10.94
C TYR A 418 15.32 -9.09 -10.28
N ALA A 419 14.84 -9.42 -9.09
CA ALA A 419 15.16 -10.67 -8.38
C ALA A 419 14.49 -11.87 -9.06
N LEU A 420 14.93 -12.18 -10.26
CA LEU A 420 14.49 -13.24 -11.17
C LEU A 420 15.72 -13.97 -11.72
N THR A 421 15.53 -15.11 -12.37
CA THR A 421 16.60 -15.78 -13.11
C THR A 421 17.08 -14.92 -14.30
N LYS A 422 18.25 -15.22 -14.84
CA LYS A 422 18.79 -14.55 -16.04
C LYS A 422 17.78 -14.61 -17.20
N ASP A 423 17.24 -15.79 -17.47
CA ASP A 423 16.35 -16.02 -18.59
C ASP A 423 15.00 -15.27 -18.41
N GLU A 424 14.45 -15.25 -17.21
CA GLU A 424 13.26 -14.45 -16.88
C GLU A 424 13.53 -12.95 -16.96
N ASN A 425 14.73 -12.50 -16.59
CA ASN A 425 15.13 -11.10 -16.74
C ASN A 425 15.24 -10.67 -18.20
N ILE A 426 15.68 -11.56 -19.09
CA ILE A 426 15.77 -11.30 -20.52
C ILE A 426 14.37 -11.31 -21.14
N ALA A 427 13.54 -12.32 -20.83
CA ALA A 427 12.19 -12.49 -21.38
C ALA A 427 11.10 -11.79 -20.54
N LEU A 428 11.35 -10.67 -19.94
CA LEU A 428 10.61 -10.03 -18.83
C LEU A 428 9.08 -9.89 -19.04
N SER A 429 8.60 -9.79 -20.27
CA SER A 429 7.16 -9.66 -20.56
C SER A 429 6.43 -11.01 -20.64
N GLU A 430 7.12 -12.12 -20.49
CA GLU A 430 6.59 -13.47 -20.69
C GLU A 430 6.65 -14.28 -19.39
N ILE A 431 5.57 -14.97 -19.05
CA ILE A 431 5.53 -15.87 -17.87
C ILE A 431 6.52 -17.03 -18.06
N HIS A 432 6.63 -17.51 -19.31
CA HIS A 432 7.64 -18.50 -19.73
C HIS A 432 8.28 -18.00 -21.02
N PRO A 433 9.63 -18.02 -21.12
CA PRO A 433 10.31 -17.62 -22.35
C PRO A 433 9.86 -18.46 -23.54
N LYS A 434 9.40 -17.79 -24.61
CA LYS A 434 8.93 -18.47 -25.83
C LYS A 434 10.07 -18.98 -26.70
N ASP A 435 11.23 -18.30 -26.65
CA ASP A 435 12.40 -18.65 -27.44
C ASP A 435 13.67 -18.80 -26.59
N PRO A 436 13.88 -19.97 -25.95
CA PRO A 436 15.09 -20.24 -25.20
C PRO A 436 16.36 -20.27 -26.07
N SER A 437 16.23 -20.53 -27.36
CA SER A 437 17.37 -20.55 -28.29
C SER A 437 17.90 -19.13 -28.52
N LEU A 438 17.01 -18.16 -28.67
CA LEU A 438 17.36 -16.74 -28.79
C LEU A 438 18.01 -16.22 -27.49
N ILE A 439 17.50 -16.61 -26.30
CA ILE A 439 18.14 -16.26 -25.03
C ILE A 439 19.58 -16.77 -24.96
N ARG A 440 19.82 -18.00 -25.39
CA ARG A 440 21.15 -18.58 -25.41
C ARG A 440 22.08 -17.81 -26.35
N SER A 441 21.64 -17.54 -27.58
CA SER A 441 22.45 -16.80 -28.56
C SER A 441 22.77 -15.36 -28.10
N LEU A 442 21.79 -14.67 -27.48
CA LEU A 442 22.02 -13.34 -26.90
C LEU A 442 22.94 -13.39 -25.69
N SER A 443 22.87 -14.46 -24.89
CA SER A 443 23.77 -14.65 -23.75
C SER A 443 25.21 -14.86 -24.18
N GLU A 444 25.45 -15.61 -25.27
CA GLU A 444 26.77 -15.79 -25.84
C GLU A 444 27.29 -14.51 -26.52
N LEU A 445 26.41 -13.79 -27.25
CA LEU A 445 26.75 -12.54 -27.93
C LEU A 445 27.22 -11.45 -26.97
N LEU A 446 26.57 -11.36 -25.80
CA LEU A 446 26.80 -10.32 -24.78
C LEU A 446 27.72 -10.77 -23.64
N ASP A 447 28.39 -11.92 -23.76
CA ASP A 447 29.27 -12.49 -22.74
C ASP A 447 28.61 -12.55 -21.33
N ILE A 448 27.45 -13.16 -21.27
CA ILE A 448 26.72 -13.46 -20.02
C ILE A 448 26.31 -14.95 -19.95
N ALA A 449 26.90 -15.78 -20.79
CA ALA A 449 26.67 -17.22 -20.81
C ALA A 449 27.14 -17.93 -19.53
N ASP A 450 28.14 -17.35 -18.84
CA ASP A 450 28.68 -17.80 -17.55
C ASP A 450 27.67 -17.62 -16.37
N ILE A 451 26.63 -16.81 -16.55
CA ILE A 451 25.58 -16.64 -15.56
C ILE A 451 24.58 -17.81 -15.68
N PRO A 452 24.41 -18.63 -14.64
CA PRO A 452 23.48 -19.77 -14.67
C PRO A 452 22.03 -19.34 -14.92
N SER A 453 21.33 -20.08 -15.80
CA SER A 453 19.93 -19.78 -16.14
C SER A 453 18.92 -20.11 -15.02
N GLY A 454 19.28 -20.99 -14.08
CA GLY A 454 18.40 -21.45 -13.00
C GLY A 454 18.55 -20.72 -11.66
N GLU A 455 19.53 -19.83 -11.52
CA GLU A 455 19.75 -19.08 -10.28
C GLU A 455 19.05 -17.72 -10.32
N ILE A 456 18.38 -17.36 -9.21
CA ILE A 456 17.81 -16.03 -9.04
C ILE A 456 18.95 -15.02 -8.80
N LEU A 457 18.91 -13.90 -9.52
CA LEU A 457 19.91 -12.84 -9.44
C LEU A 457 19.51 -11.77 -8.43
N GLY A 458 20.53 -11.11 -7.83
CA GLY A 458 20.34 -10.00 -6.89
C GLY A 458 20.81 -10.31 -5.49
N ARG A 459 21.01 -9.26 -4.67
CA ARG A 459 21.49 -9.38 -3.28
C ARG A 459 20.39 -9.76 -2.30
N GLU A 460 19.15 -9.50 -2.68
CA GLU A 460 18.00 -9.76 -1.83
C GLU A 460 17.86 -11.27 -1.60
N PHE A 461 17.57 -11.64 -0.38
CA PHE A 461 17.34 -13.04 0.03
C PHE A 461 18.53 -14.01 -0.15
N GLY A 462 19.76 -13.49 -0.25
CA GLY A 462 20.96 -14.35 -0.36
C GLY A 462 21.20 -14.94 -1.76
N HIS A 463 20.60 -14.35 -2.79
CA HIS A 463 20.80 -14.78 -4.18
C HIS A 463 22.15 -14.31 -4.76
N ARG A 464 22.50 -14.83 -5.95
CA ARG A 464 23.74 -14.50 -6.62
C ARG A 464 23.78 -13.03 -7.01
N ASP A 465 24.78 -12.32 -6.52
CA ASP A 465 25.07 -10.95 -6.94
C ASP A 465 25.93 -10.97 -8.21
N ILE A 466 25.63 -10.05 -9.13
CA ILE A 466 26.40 -9.86 -10.35
C ILE A 466 26.82 -8.40 -10.49
N SER A 467 27.87 -8.14 -11.27
CA SER A 467 28.40 -6.79 -11.45
C SER A 467 27.42 -5.87 -12.19
N GLY A 468 27.55 -4.56 -11.99
CA GLY A 468 26.75 -3.56 -12.72
C GLY A 468 26.86 -3.71 -14.24
N GLY A 469 28.05 -4.04 -14.74
CA GLY A 469 28.26 -4.31 -16.17
C GLY A 469 27.53 -5.57 -16.67
N GLN A 470 27.46 -6.63 -15.85
CA GLN A 470 26.66 -7.82 -16.20
C GLN A 470 25.15 -7.51 -16.18
N TRP A 471 24.67 -6.73 -15.23
CA TRP A 471 23.29 -6.24 -15.23
C TRP A 471 22.96 -5.39 -16.48
N GLN A 472 23.90 -4.55 -16.91
CA GLN A 472 23.76 -3.75 -18.13
C GLN A 472 23.65 -4.62 -19.38
N LYS A 473 24.47 -5.68 -19.48
CA LYS A 473 24.39 -6.68 -20.57
C LYS A 473 23.05 -7.44 -20.57
N ILE A 474 22.51 -7.80 -19.39
CA ILE A 474 21.18 -8.41 -19.27
C ILE A 474 20.09 -7.44 -19.73
N ALA A 475 20.15 -6.15 -19.34
CA ALA A 475 19.19 -5.14 -19.80
C ALA A 475 19.24 -4.96 -21.34
N MET A 476 20.42 -5.09 -21.93
CA MET A 476 20.59 -5.04 -23.38
C MET A 476 20.06 -6.32 -24.06
N ALA A 477 20.30 -7.51 -23.48
CA ALA A 477 19.71 -8.75 -23.96
C ALA A 477 18.18 -8.70 -23.93
N ARG A 478 17.59 -8.10 -22.88
CA ARG A 478 16.15 -7.82 -22.76
C ARG A 478 15.64 -6.96 -23.92
N LEU A 479 16.37 -5.89 -24.25
CA LEU A 479 16.02 -5.01 -25.38
C LEU A 479 15.98 -5.77 -26.70
N PHE A 480 17.02 -6.59 -26.98
CA PHE A 480 17.13 -7.32 -28.26
C PHE A 480 16.18 -8.53 -28.34
N TYR A 481 15.87 -9.18 -27.22
CA TYR A 481 14.94 -10.31 -27.17
C TYR A 481 13.54 -9.89 -27.65
N HIS A 482 13.08 -8.72 -27.24
CA HIS A 482 11.70 -8.29 -27.51
C HIS A 482 11.49 -7.66 -28.89
N GLN A 483 12.50 -7.53 -29.71
CA GLN A 483 12.45 -6.94 -31.04
C GLN A 483 11.47 -5.77 -31.19
N GLY A 484 11.87 -4.66 -31.77
CA GLY A 484 11.05 -3.48 -31.98
C GLY A 484 11.46 -2.77 -33.25
N SER A 485 10.54 -2.02 -33.85
CA SER A 485 10.88 -1.16 -34.99
C SER A 485 11.66 0.09 -34.57
N VAL A 486 11.59 0.46 -33.29
CA VAL A 486 12.33 1.57 -32.71
C VAL A 486 13.09 1.05 -31.48
N LEU A 487 14.40 1.19 -31.47
CA LEU A 487 15.28 0.87 -30.35
C LEU A 487 15.88 2.16 -29.78
N ILE A 488 15.68 2.40 -28.48
CA ILE A 488 16.23 3.55 -27.76
C ILE A 488 17.17 3.03 -26.68
N LEU A 489 18.42 3.49 -26.70
CA LEU A 489 19.43 3.14 -25.69
C LEU A 489 19.91 4.42 -25.01
N ASP A 490 19.67 4.53 -23.71
CA ASP A 490 20.16 5.64 -22.89
C ASP A 490 21.39 5.19 -22.10
N GLU A 491 22.55 5.73 -22.49
CA GLU A 491 23.86 5.43 -21.93
C GLU A 491 24.25 3.93 -21.87
N PRO A 492 24.18 3.20 -23.01
CA PRO A 492 24.33 1.75 -23.02
C PRO A 492 25.71 1.23 -22.60
N THR A 493 26.71 2.09 -22.50
CA THR A 493 28.10 1.71 -22.16
C THR A 493 28.62 2.32 -20.86
N SER A 494 27.77 2.94 -20.03
CA SER A 494 28.20 3.71 -18.85
C SER A 494 28.96 2.87 -17.79
N ALA A 495 28.57 1.61 -17.58
CA ALA A 495 29.20 0.68 -16.63
C ALA A 495 30.12 -0.35 -17.29
N ILE A 496 30.47 -0.15 -18.55
CA ILE A 496 31.28 -1.09 -19.38
C ILE A 496 32.70 -0.55 -19.53
N ASP A 497 33.67 -1.47 -19.52
CA ASP A 497 35.06 -1.10 -19.76
C ASP A 497 35.31 -0.64 -21.21
N PRO A 498 36.30 0.26 -21.43
CA PRO A 498 36.56 0.84 -22.77
C PRO A 498 36.92 -0.18 -23.85
N LEU A 499 37.54 -1.32 -23.49
CA LEU A 499 37.89 -2.34 -24.47
C LEU A 499 36.68 -3.08 -25.00
N TYR A 500 35.74 -3.34 -24.12
CA TYR A 500 34.47 -4.00 -24.48
C TYR A 500 33.49 -3.04 -25.16
N GLU A 501 33.59 -1.73 -24.90
CA GLU A 501 32.69 -0.70 -25.48
C GLU A 501 32.67 -0.76 -27.03
N LYS A 502 33.83 -0.91 -27.68
CA LYS A 502 33.88 -1.02 -29.14
C LYS A 502 33.06 -2.21 -29.65
N ARG A 503 33.28 -3.39 -29.05
CA ARG A 503 32.54 -4.61 -29.39
C ARG A 503 31.06 -4.45 -29.19
N LEU A 504 30.66 -3.79 -28.10
CA LEU A 504 29.26 -3.57 -27.78
C LEU A 504 28.59 -2.63 -28.79
N ASN A 505 29.27 -1.57 -29.20
CA ASN A 505 28.79 -0.67 -30.26
C ASN A 505 28.59 -1.42 -31.59
N GLU A 506 29.49 -2.34 -31.94
CA GLU A 506 29.33 -3.21 -33.11
C GLU A 506 28.12 -4.14 -32.99
N ILE A 507 27.91 -4.74 -31.80
CA ILE A 507 26.71 -5.58 -31.51
C ILE A 507 25.43 -4.77 -31.65
N ILE A 508 25.36 -3.56 -31.08
CA ILE A 508 24.18 -2.69 -31.17
C ILE A 508 23.82 -2.42 -32.66
N LEU A 509 24.82 -2.12 -33.46
CA LEU A 509 24.62 -1.86 -34.90
C LEU A 509 24.19 -3.11 -35.67
N GLN A 510 24.76 -4.29 -35.34
CA GLN A 510 24.35 -5.57 -35.96
C GLN A 510 22.93 -5.98 -35.61
N GLN A 511 22.47 -5.68 -34.40
CA GLN A 511 21.09 -5.98 -33.95
C GLN A 511 20.06 -4.99 -34.54
N ALA A 512 20.48 -3.81 -34.96
CA ALA A 512 19.63 -2.83 -35.64
C ALA A 512 19.58 -3.11 -37.16
N THR A 513 18.55 -3.85 -37.60
CA THR A 513 18.32 -4.12 -39.02
C THR A 513 18.17 -2.83 -39.84
N PRO A 514 18.24 -2.86 -41.18
CA PRO A 514 18.02 -1.65 -42.00
C PRO A 514 16.70 -0.92 -41.71
N ASP A 515 15.65 -1.66 -41.43
CA ASP A 515 14.30 -1.12 -41.15
C ASP A 515 14.12 -0.68 -39.68
N THR A 516 15.06 -1.00 -38.80
CA THR A 516 14.98 -0.64 -37.38
C THR A 516 15.50 0.78 -37.18
N THR A 517 14.70 1.66 -36.60
CA THR A 517 15.13 2.98 -36.15
C THR A 517 15.93 2.82 -34.86
N LEU A 518 17.18 3.32 -34.85
CA LEU A 518 18.07 3.25 -33.68
C LEU A 518 18.37 4.64 -33.14
N ILE A 519 18.05 4.86 -31.87
CA ILE A 519 18.32 6.12 -31.16
C ILE A 519 19.26 5.80 -30.01
N VAL A 520 20.48 6.33 -30.06
CA VAL A 520 21.47 6.14 -28.98
C VAL A 520 21.74 7.48 -28.31
N ILE A 521 21.48 7.51 -27.03
CA ILE A 521 21.75 8.67 -26.19
C ILE A 521 23.02 8.37 -25.40
N SER A 522 24.01 9.23 -25.52
CA SER A 522 25.29 9.03 -24.85
C SER A 522 26.06 10.33 -24.64
N HIS A 523 26.78 10.39 -23.53
CA HIS A 523 27.82 11.38 -23.34
C HIS A 523 29.17 10.89 -23.91
N ARG A 524 29.29 9.59 -24.30
CA ARG A 524 30.44 9.01 -24.99
C ARG A 524 30.25 9.11 -26.50
N LEU A 525 31.15 9.83 -27.16
CA LEU A 525 30.97 10.14 -28.57
C LEU A 525 31.47 9.04 -29.52
N SER A 526 32.08 7.95 -29.00
CA SER A 526 32.59 6.83 -29.80
C SER A 526 31.53 6.23 -30.73
N ILE A 527 30.31 6.07 -30.25
CA ILE A 527 29.19 5.52 -31.03
C ILE A 527 28.65 6.53 -32.08
N SER A 528 28.69 7.83 -31.81
CA SER A 528 28.17 8.83 -32.74
C SER A 528 28.88 8.86 -34.10
N LYS A 529 30.14 8.42 -34.12
CA LYS A 529 30.92 8.23 -35.37
C LYS A 529 30.34 7.13 -36.26
N LEU A 530 29.64 6.17 -35.68
CA LEU A 530 29.12 4.98 -36.37
C LEU A 530 27.69 5.16 -36.83
N LEU A 531 27.03 6.24 -36.40
CA LEU A 531 25.62 6.53 -36.68
C LEU A 531 25.48 7.57 -37.79
N ASN A 532 24.31 7.61 -38.43
CA ASN A 532 24.09 8.42 -39.64
C ASN A 532 23.98 9.91 -39.35
N TYR A 533 23.41 10.26 -38.18
CA TYR A 533 23.08 11.63 -37.83
C TYR A 533 23.23 11.89 -36.32
N VAL A 534 23.62 13.09 -35.96
CA VAL A 534 23.89 13.49 -34.57
C VAL A 534 23.07 14.72 -34.23
N TYR A 535 22.36 14.68 -33.12
CA TYR A 535 21.71 15.81 -32.48
C TYR A 535 22.49 16.19 -31.23
N VAL A 536 22.84 17.46 -31.08
CA VAL A 536 23.58 17.95 -29.91
C VAL A 536 22.62 18.74 -29.02
N MET A 537 22.52 18.31 -27.77
CA MET A 537 21.65 18.96 -26.79
C MET A 537 22.47 19.75 -25.77
N ASP A 538 21.98 20.94 -25.47
CA ASP A 538 22.43 21.76 -24.35
C ASP A 538 21.26 22.53 -23.73
N ASN A 539 21.23 22.61 -22.39
CA ASN A 539 20.22 23.35 -21.63
C ASN A 539 18.77 23.10 -22.10
N GLY A 540 18.42 21.85 -22.38
CA GLY A 540 17.06 21.44 -22.78
C GLY A 540 16.69 21.75 -24.23
N ARG A 541 17.65 22.11 -25.08
CA ARG A 541 17.43 22.46 -26.51
C ARG A 541 18.35 21.64 -27.42
N ILE A 542 17.92 21.42 -28.65
CA ILE A 542 18.80 20.96 -29.72
C ILE A 542 19.51 22.20 -30.29
N ILE A 543 20.83 22.25 -30.14
CA ILE A 543 21.65 23.40 -30.54
C ILE A 543 22.39 23.19 -31.87
N GLU A 544 22.69 21.93 -32.21
CA GLU A 544 23.34 21.54 -33.45
C GLU A 544 22.79 20.19 -33.92
N GLU A 545 22.77 20.01 -35.22
CA GLU A 545 22.41 18.75 -35.86
C GLU A 545 23.19 18.54 -37.15
N GLY A 546 23.51 17.33 -37.50
CA GLY A 546 24.24 17.01 -38.71
C GLY A 546 24.96 15.67 -38.67
N ARG A 547 25.70 15.36 -39.72
CA ARG A 547 26.57 14.20 -39.76
C ARG A 547 27.83 14.44 -38.92
N HIS A 548 28.38 13.38 -38.34
CA HIS A 548 29.61 13.43 -37.55
C HIS A 548 30.76 14.20 -38.27
N SER A 549 30.99 13.92 -39.57
CA SER A 549 32.01 14.61 -40.40
C SER A 549 31.80 16.10 -40.51
N ASP A 550 30.54 16.52 -40.67
CA ASP A 550 30.18 17.91 -40.95
C ASP A 550 30.30 18.78 -39.69
N LEU A 551 29.83 18.21 -38.56
CA LEU A 551 29.93 18.83 -37.23
C LEU A 551 31.39 19.00 -36.78
N LEU A 552 32.30 18.05 -37.12
CA LEU A 552 33.72 18.18 -36.83
C LEU A 552 34.42 19.25 -37.65
N GLN A 553 33.97 19.54 -38.90
CA GLN A 553 34.54 20.55 -39.76
C GLN A 553 34.09 21.96 -39.37
N SER A 554 33.00 22.10 -38.65
CA SER A 554 32.50 23.41 -38.22
C SER A 554 33.41 24.04 -37.15
N PRO A 555 33.97 25.25 -37.36
CA PRO A 555 34.99 25.79 -36.43
C PRO A 555 34.46 26.10 -35.04
N ASN A 556 33.18 26.43 -34.91
CA ASN A 556 32.53 26.85 -33.65
C ASN A 556 31.59 25.77 -33.11
N SER A 557 31.64 24.52 -33.61
CA SER A 557 30.75 23.47 -33.19
C SER A 557 31.02 23.04 -31.74
N VAL A 558 29.95 23.01 -30.96
CA VAL A 558 29.96 22.44 -29.61
C VAL A 558 30.26 20.94 -29.67
N TYR A 559 29.74 20.24 -30.69
CA TYR A 559 30.07 18.83 -30.92
C TYR A 559 31.59 18.61 -31.09
N ARG A 560 32.26 19.47 -31.87
CA ARG A 560 33.71 19.40 -32.06
C ARG A 560 34.43 19.61 -30.74
N GLN A 561 34.03 20.57 -29.93
CA GLN A 561 34.65 20.82 -28.62
C GLN A 561 34.51 19.61 -27.70
N LEU A 562 33.31 19.00 -27.65
CA LEU A 562 33.07 17.78 -26.89
C LEU A 562 33.93 16.60 -27.38
N TRP A 563 34.05 16.47 -28.70
CA TRP A 563 34.87 15.42 -29.32
C TRP A 563 36.36 15.61 -29.01
N GLU A 564 36.89 16.79 -29.17
CA GLU A 564 38.31 17.11 -28.89
C GLU A 564 38.63 16.91 -27.39
N ALA A 565 37.73 17.33 -26.51
CA ALA A 565 37.89 17.09 -25.09
C ALA A 565 37.97 15.60 -24.75
N GLN A 566 37.10 14.75 -25.31
CA GLN A 566 37.16 13.30 -25.07
C GLN A 566 38.38 12.63 -25.69
N THR A 567 38.74 12.99 -26.90
CA THR A 567 39.87 12.37 -27.60
C THR A 567 41.23 12.79 -27.05
N SER A 568 41.32 13.96 -26.40
CA SER A 568 42.55 14.42 -25.76
C SER A 568 42.99 13.53 -24.59
N TRP A 569 42.06 12.81 -23.94
CA TRP A 569 42.35 11.89 -22.85
C TRP A 569 42.88 10.53 -23.31
N TYR A 570 42.76 10.20 -24.59
CA TYR A 570 43.22 8.94 -25.19
C TYR A 570 44.50 9.10 -26.03
N LYS A 571 45.04 10.32 -26.09
CA LYS A 571 46.39 10.60 -26.64
C LYS A 571 47.42 10.69 -25.52
#